data_aa1d371c81cebf2bbd8045367691e24f
#
_entry.id   aa1d371c81cebf2bbd8045367691e24f
#
_cell.length_a   1.000
_cell.length_b   1.000
_cell.length_c   1.000
_cell.angle_alpha   90.00
_cell.angle_beta   90.00
_cell.angle_gamma   90.00
#
_symmetry.space_group_name_H-M   'P 1'
#
loop_
_entity.id
_entity.type
_entity.pdbx_description
1 polymer ?
#
loop_
_entity_poly.entity_id
_entity_poly.type
_entity_poly.pdbx_seq_one_letter_code
_entity_poly.pdbx_strand_id
1 'polypeptide(L)'
;MNNYLPTDYQAFIHTSRYARWLESEGRRESWPETVGRYMDNVVRRALDIDTIAIAKEIEDAILSLNLMPSMRAMMTAGPALDRDNTAGYNCSYLPVDDPKSFDEAMYILLCGTGVGFSVERQFISKLPDVPQLFESESVIVVKDSKEGWAKGFRQVLALLWAGEIPKWDVTRIRPAGARLKTFGGRASGPAPLIELFNFAVSTFKAAQGRKLSSLECHDLMCFIGQVVVVGGVRRSAMISLSNLSDDRMRHAKSGQWWDNAPHRALSNNSVSYTEKPDMETFMREWLSLVESKSGERGIFNREASKKQAAKYGRRDPNFEFGTNPCSEIILRPYQFCNLTECVVRSTDTLESLSEKVKLATILGTIQSTMIRFPYLRKIWTKNTEEERLLGVSLTGIMDNPLTTSKNKGLENTLEHLRQIAVATNSIWADKLGIPRSTAITCVKPSGTVSQLVDSASGIHARHSDYYIRTVRGDNKDSLTQFMKDQGVPNSPCVMKGDTTTVFSFPVKSPPKSVTRNDLTAIEQLETWLAYQRHWCEHKPSITCTVLDSEWMAVGAFVYEHFDEMSGVSFLPHSDHTYQQAPYQECGKSDYNMLLSCMPSEIDWAKLSEYEIEDNTNAMQTLACSGDACEIVDLV
;
A
#
# COMPACT_ATOMS: atom_id res chain seq x y z
N MET A 1 -20.07 -18.20 16.12
CA MET A 1 -19.75 -16.84 16.58
C MET A 1 -18.26 -16.63 16.59
N ASN A 2 -17.77 -15.58 15.94
CA ASN A 2 -16.33 -15.33 15.82
C ASN A 2 -15.80 -14.65 17.08
N ASN A 3 -15.41 -15.42 18.09
CA ASN A 3 -14.80 -14.89 19.32
C ASN A 3 -13.40 -14.26 19.12
N TYR A 4 -12.90 -14.18 17.88
CA TYR A 4 -11.57 -13.68 17.57
C TYR A 4 -11.53 -12.19 17.22
N LEU A 5 -12.60 -11.66 16.62
CA LEU A 5 -12.66 -10.27 16.19
C LEU A 5 -13.25 -9.41 17.32
N PRO A 6 -12.55 -8.34 17.75
CA PRO A 6 -12.87 -7.65 19.01
C PRO A 6 -14.23 -6.92 19.00
N THR A 7 -14.64 -6.37 17.86
CA THR A 7 -15.92 -5.62 17.72
C THR A 7 -16.55 -5.86 16.36
N ASP A 8 -17.79 -5.41 16.19
CA ASP A 8 -18.49 -5.44 14.90
C ASP A 8 -17.78 -4.62 13.81
N TYR A 9 -17.01 -3.61 14.19
CA TYR A 9 -16.19 -2.88 13.23
C TYR A 9 -15.10 -3.77 12.63
N GLN A 10 -14.39 -4.54 13.42
CA GLN A 10 -13.40 -5.51 12.92
C GLN A 10 -14.05 -6.63 12.11
N ALA A 11 -15.25 -7.09 12.51
CA ALA A 11 -16.02 -8.05 11.74
C ALA A 11 -16.43 -7.48 10.37
N PHE A 12 -16.85 -6.23 10.32
CA PHE A 12 -17.11 -5.52 9.06
C PHE A 12 -15.85 -5.41 8.19
N ILE A 13 -14.71 -5.04 8.77
CA ILE A 13 -13.44 -4.96 8.02
C ILE A 13 -13.03 -6.33 7.45
N HIS A 14 -13.15 -7.39 8.24
CA HIS A 14 -12.90 -8.75 7.76
C HIS A 14 -13.82 -9.10 6.60
N THR A 15 -15.14 -8.97 6.79
CA THR A 15 -16.16 -9.34 5.80
C THR A 15 -16.01 -8.56 4.49
N SER A 16 -15.76 -7.25 4.59
CA SER A 16 -15.65 -6.39 3.40
C SER A 16 -14.31 -6.48 2.68
N ARG A 17 -13.22 -6.89 3.36
CA ARG A 17 -11.85 -6.79 2.82
C ARG A 17 -11.10 -8.11 2.66
N TYR A 18 -11.36 -9.10 3.51
CA TYR A 18 -10.58 -10.34 3.58
C TYR A 18 -11.39 -11.59 3.22
N ALA A 19 -12.65 -11.65 3.62
CA ALA A 19 -13.51 -12.81 3.42
C ALA A 19 -13.77 -13.03 1.93
N ARG A 20 -13.59 -14.27 1.47
CA ARG A 20 -13.93 -14.71 0.13
C ARG A 20 -15.30 -15.36 0.11
N TRP A 21 -15.90 -15.37 -1.07
CA TRP A 21 -17.12 -16.09 -1.33
C TRP A 21 -16.85 -17.60 -1.48
N LEU A 22 -17.61 -18.41 -0.74
CA LEU A 22 -17.60 -19.87 -0.82
C LEU A 22 -18.76 -20.31 -1.72
N GLU A 23 -18.44 -20.65 -2.97
CA GLU A 23 -19.46 -21.03 -3.98
C GLU A 23 -20.31 -22.24 -3.55
N SER A 24 -19.70 -23.22 -2.86
CA SER A 24 -20.39 -24.42 -2.38
C SER A 24 -21.37 -24.16 -1.25
N GLU A 25 -21.20 -23.07 -0.51
CA GLU A 25 -21.98 -22.75 0.68
C GLU A 25 -22.86 -21.51 0.49
N GLY A 26 -22.67 -20.75 -0.59
CA GLY A 26 -23.40 -19.53 -0.88
C GLY A 26 -23.24 -18.43 0.17
N ARG A 27 -22.04 -18.31 0.76
CA ARG A 27 -21.71 -17.32 1.79
C ARG A 27 -20.25 -16.87 1.74
N ARG A 28 -19.92 -15.83 2.48
CA ARG A 28 -18.53 -15.42 2.69
C ARG A 28 -17.84 -16.26 3.77
N GLU A 29 -16.52 -16.31 3.71
CA GLU A 29 -15.66 -16.92 4.74
C GLU A 29 -15.85 -16.27 6.11
N SER A 30 -15.78 -17.07 7.16
CA SER A 30 -15.51 -16.64 8.53
C SER A 30 -14.00 -16.31 8.71
N TRP A 31 -13.65 -15.65 9.82
CA TRP A 31 -12.25 -15.36 10.12
C TRP A 31 -11.37 -16.62 10.21
N PRO A 32 -11.77 -17.68 10.93
CA PRO A 32 -11.01 -18.93 10.93
C PRO A 32 -10.84 -19.56 9.54
N GLU A 33 -11.85 -19.50 8.68
CA GLU A 33 -11.76 -20.02 7.31
C GLU A 33 -10.79 -19.20 6.44
N THR A 34 -10.82 -17.86 6.58
CA THR A 34 -9.85 -16.99 5.91
C THR A 34 -8.41 -17.32 6.33
N VAL A 35 -8.19 -17.51 7.63
CA VAL A 35 -6.87 -17.89 8.18
C VAL A 35 -6.47 -19.28 7.71
N GLY A 36 -7.39 -20.27 7.81
CA GLY A 36 -7.16 -21.65 7.35
C GLY A 36 -6.75 -21.71 5.88
N ARG A 37 -7.46 -21.00 5.00
CA ARG A 37 -7.12 -20.90 3.57
C ARG A 37 -5.71 -20.35 3.36
N TYR A 38 -5.32 -19.31 4.09
CA TYR A 38 -3.97 -18.76 4.01
C TYR A 38 -2.93 -19.77 4.50
N MET A 39 -3.16 -20.41 5.65
CA MET A 39 -2.26 -21.39 6.23
C MET A 39 -2.04 -22.57 5.28
N ASP A 40 -3.10 -23.11 4.69
CA ASP A 40 -3.02 -24.27 3.78
C ASP A 40 -2.30 -23.95 2.47
N ASN A 41 -2.56 -22.77 1.91
CA ASN A 41 -2.05 -22.42 0.58
C ASN A 41 -0.68 -21.71 0.60
N VAL A 42 -0.23 -21.18 1.73
CA VAL A 42 1.04 -20.47 1.84
C VAL A 42 1.97 -21.13 2.85
N VAL A 43 1.55 -21.26 4.11
CA VAL A 43 2.45 -21.69 5.19
C VAL A 43 2.75 -23.18 5.13
N ARG A 44 1.72 -24.03 5.19
CA ARG A 44 1.89 -25.49 5.25
C ARG A 44 2.55 -26.06 4.00
N ARG A 45 2.33 -25.45 2.84
CA ARG A 45 2.96 -25.88 1.60
C ARG A 45 4.47 -25.64 1.52
N ALA A 46 4.97 -24.64 2.25
CA ALA A 46 6.39 -24.30 2.27
C ALA A 46 7.18 -25.08 3.32
N LEU A 47 6.49 -25.81 4.20
CA LEU A 47 7.07 -26.52 5.33
C LEU A 47 7.13 -28.03 5.07
N ASP A 48 8.16 -28.69 5.61
CA ASP A 48 8.37 -30.14 5.63
C ASP A 48 8.04 -30.75 6.99
N ILE A 49 8.32 -32.04 7.16
CA ILE A 49 8.05 -32.78 8.39
C ILE A 49 8.79 -32.22 9.62
N ASP A 50 9.98 -31.64 9.41
CA ASP A 50 10.83 -31.14 10.48
C ASP A 50 10.47 -29.71 10.91
N THR A 51 9.76 -28.99 10.05
CA THR A 51 9.40 -27.57 10.25
C THR A 51 7.92 -27.34 10.47
N ILE A 52 7.05 -28.32 10.15
CA ILE A 52 5.59 -28.16 10.15
C ILE A 52 4.99 -27.79 11.53
N ALA A 53 5.65 -28.12 12.62
CA ALA A 53 5.17 -27.84 13.98
C ALA A 53 4.93 -26.35 14.21
N ILE A 54 5.71 -25.45 13.58
CA ILE A 54 5.57 -23.99 13.71
C ILE A 54 4.24 -23.47 13.12
N ALA A 55 3.63 -24.22 12.21
CA ALA A 55 2.40 -23.79 11.55
C ALA A 55 1.28 -23.51 12.55
N LYS A 56 1.19 -24.31 13.62
CA LYS A 56 0.17 -24.13 14.66
C LYS A 56 0.36 -22.83 15.44
N GLU A 57 1.59 -22.51 15.82
CA GLU A 57 1.92 -21.27 16.54
C GLU A 57 1.61 -20.04 15.68
N ILE A 58 1.95 -20.08 14.38
CA ILE A 58 1.63 -19.02 13.42
C ILE A 58 0.12 -18.87 13.28
N GLU A 59 -0.62 -19.97 13.10
CA GLU A 59 -2.07 -19.97 12.97
C GLU A 59 -2.75 -19.34 14.19
N ASP A 60 -2.37 -19.75 15.38
CA ASP A 60 -2.92 -19.22 16.63
C ASP A 60 -2.61 -17.73 16.82
N ALA A 61 -1.41 -17.29 16.43
CA ALA A 61 -1.01 -15.89 16.48
C ALA A 61 -1.81 -15.02 15.47
N ILE A 62 -2.12 -15.55 14.28
CA ILE A 62 -2.95 -14.84 13.30
C ILE A 62 -4.41 -14.83 13.76
N LEU A 63 -4.96 -15.95 14.22
CA LEU A 63 -6.33 -16.03 14.74
C LEU A 63 -6.58 -15.03 15.86
N SER A 64 -5.62 -14.89 16.78
CA SER A 64 -5.68 -13.97 17.91
C SER A 64 -5.29 -12.52 17.57
N LEU A 65 -5.05 -12.19 16.29
CA LEU A 65 -4.68 -10.86 15.81
C LEU A 65 -3.37 -10.30 16.41
N ASN A 66 -2.46 -11.16 16.84
CA ASN A 66 -1.13 -10.79 17.33
C ASN A 66 -0.08 -10.70 16.22
N LEU A 67 -0.37 -11.36 15.11
CA LEU A 67 0.46 -11.44 13.93
C LEU A 67 -0.41 -11.31 12.69
N MET A 68 0.01 -10.54 11.71
CA MET A 68 -0.66 -10.48 10.42
C MET A 68 0.31 -10.77 9.27
N PRO A 69 -0.08 -11.64 8.33
CA PRO A 69 0.68 -11.86 7.11
C PRO A 69 0.54 -10.69 6.14
N SER A 70 1.24 -10.78 5.02
CA SER A 70 0.94 -9.93 3.87
C SER A 70 -0.55 -9.95 3.58
N MET A 71 -1.20 -8.78 3.64
CA MET A 71 -2.62 -8.65 3.28
C MET A 71 -2.88 -9.24 1.89
N ARG A 72 -1.97 -9.02 0.94
CA ARG A 72 -2.10 -9.53 -0.42
C ARG A 72 -2.02 -11.05 -0.48
N ALA A 73 -1.04 -11.65 0.18
CA ALA A 73 -0.93 -13.10 0.25
C ALA A 73 -2.18 -13.72 0.92
N MET A 74 -2.68 -13.12 2.00
CA MET A 74 -3.89 -13.59 2.67
C MET A 74 -5.12 -13.51 1.76
N MET A 75 -5.28 -12.40 1.03
CA MET A 75 -6.40 -12.22 0.12
C MET A 75 -6.34 -13.12 -1.11
N THR A 76 -5.14 -13.42 -1.62
CA THR A 76 -4.95 -14.14 -2.89
C THR A 76 -4.58 -15.61 -2.72
N ALA A 77 -4.34 -16.07 -1.49
CA ALA A 77 -4.02 -17.47 -1.19
C ALA A 77 -5.01 -18.44 -1.84
N GLY A 78 -4.50 -19.44 -2.56
CA GLY A 78 -5.26 -20.39 -3.38
C GLY A 78 -4.90 -20.28 -4.86
N PRO A 79 -5.80 -20.66 -5.79
CA PRO A 79 -5.50 -20.82 -7.21
C PRO A 79 -4.90 -19.58 -7.90
N ALA A 80 -5.22 -18.38 -7.42
CA ALA A 80 -4.65 -17.14 -7.98
C ALA A 80 -3.15 -17.03 -7.69
N LEU A 81 -2.77 -17.26 -6.43
CA LEU A 81 -1.39 -17.22 -5.98
C LEU A 81 -0.57 -18.39 -6.54
N ASP A 82 -1.20 -19.55 -6.72
CA ASP A 82 -0.56 -20.74 -7.32
C ASP A 82 -0.16 -20.50 -8.78
N ARG A 83 -0.94 -19.72 -9.52
CA ARG A 83 -0.64 -19.37 -10.91
C ARG A 83 0.49 -18.36 -11.03
N ASP A 84 0.50 -17.36 -10.16
CA ASP A 84 1.43 -16.25 -10.20
C ASP A 84 1.62 -15.65 -8.80
N ASN A 85 2.85 -15.68 -8.31
CA ASN A 85 3.18 -15.17 -6.99
C ASN A 85 3.22 -13.64 -6.91
N THR A 86 3.16 -12.92 -8.02
CA THR A 86 3.10 -11.44 -8.01
C THR A 86 1.97 -10.93 -7.12
N ALA A 87 0.81 -11.61 -7.15
CA ALA A 87 -0.35 -11.25 -6.34
C ALA A 87 -0.15 -11.39 -4.82
N GLY A 88 0.88 -12.09 -4.36
CA GLY A 88 1.21 -12.25 -2.93
C GLY A 88 2.05 -11.12 -2.35
N TYR A 89 2.62 -10.27 -3.19
CA TYR A 89 3.50 -9.18 -2.77
C TYR A 89 2.75 -7.85 -2.62
N ASN A 90 3.22 -7.03 -1.67
CA ASN A 90 2.68 -5.69 -1.45
C ASN A 90 3.51 -4.61 -2.15
N CYS A 91 4.81 -4.81 -2.28
CA CYS A 91 5.79 -3.79 -2.62
C CYS A 91 6.60 -4.18 -3.83
N SER A 92 6.72 -3.25 -4.79
CA SER A 92 7.58 -3.37 -5.96
C SER A 92 8.12 -2.01 -6.39
N TYR A 93 9.21 -2.03 -7.15
CA TYR A 93 9.80 -0.84 -7.75
C TYR A 93 10.37 -1.16 -9.13
N LEU A 94 10.21 -0.24 -10.06
CA LEU A 94 10.87 -0.25 -11.37
C LEU A 94 11.20 1.17 -11.86
N PRO A 95 12.33 1.39 -12.52
CA PRO A 95 12.59 2.60 -13.29
C PRO A 95 11.88 2.52 -14.65
N VAL A 96 11.52 3.68 -15.21
CA VAL A 96 10.99 3.78 -16.59
C VAL A 96 12.18 3.91 -17.54
N ASP A 97 12.88 2.81 -17.77
CA ASP A 97 14.12 2.76 -18.57
C ASP A 97 14.05 1.79 -19.76
N ASP A 98 12.92 1.11 -19.91
CA ASP A 98 12.63 0.15 -20.97
C ASP A 98 11.14 0.27 -21.35
N PRO A 99 10.76 0.17 -22.63
CA PRO A 99 9.35 0.15 -23.04
C PRO A 99 8.49 -0.87 -22.28
N LYS A 100 9.06 -2.00 -21.87
CA LYS A 100 8.37 -3.02 -21.06
C LYS A 100 8.07 -2.58 -19.62
N SER A 101 8.68 -1.51 -19.14
CA SER A 101 8.39 -1.01 -17.79
C SER A 101 6.93 -0.61 -17.64
N PHE A 102 6.29 -0.11 -18.69
CA PHE A 102 4.88 0.31 -18.66
C PHE A 102 3.91 -0.87 -18.54
N ASP A 103 4.07 -1.91 -19.34
CA ASP A 103 3.18 -3.07 -19.27
C ASP A 103 3.46 -3.98 -18.07
N GLU A 104 4.70 -4.05 -17.60
CA GLU A 104 5.03 -4.72 -16.35
C GLU A 104 4.40 -4.01 -15.15
N ALA A 105 4.45 -2.67 -15.10
CA ALA A 105 3.74 -1.89 -14.08
C ALA A 105 2.23 -2.14 -14.11
N MET A 106 1.64 -2.14 -15.31
CA MET A 106 0.22 -2.46 -15.48
C MET A 106 -0.11 -3.86 -14.97
N TYR A 107 0.67 -4.86 -15.31
CA TYR A 107 0.47 -6.22 -14.86
C TYR A 107 0.57 -6.36 -13.33
N ILE A 108 1.60 -5.77 -12.73
CA ILE A 108 1.82 -5.79 -11.29
C ILE A 108 0.65 -5.11 -10.56
N LEU A 109 0.20 -3.95 -11.04
CA LEU A 109 -0.98 -3.25 -10.49
C LEU A 109 -2.25 -4.08 -10.65
N LEU A 110 -2.45 -4.75 -11.80
CA LEU A 110 -3.58 -5.68 -12.03
C LEU A 110 -3.54 -6.90 -11.09
N CYS A 111 -2.37 -7.30 -10.61
CA CYS A 111 -2.22 -8.28 -9.53
C CYS A 111 -2.50 -7.69 -8.14
N GLY A 112 -2.68 -6.38 -8.05
CA GLY A 112 -2.99 -5.66 -6.81
C GLY A 112 -1.79 -5.27 -5.97
N THR A 113 -0.58 -5.42 -6.49
CA THR A 113 0.69 -5.02 -5.85
C THR A 113 0.95 -3.53 -6.11
N GLY A 114 1.43 -2.80 -5.11
CA GLY A 114 1.82 -1.40 -5.26
C GLY A 114 3.14 -1.25 -6.03
N VAL A 115 3.23 -0.21 -6.86
CA VAL A 115 4.39 0.05 -7.72
C VAL A 115 4.99 1.41 -7.41
N GLY A 116 6.26 1.43 -6.98
CA GLY A 116 7.10 2.62 -7.08
C GLY A 116 7.73 2.67 -8.47
N PHE A 117 7.83 3.85 -9.06
CA PHE A 117 8.49 4.02 -10.34
C PHE A 117 9.31 5.30 -10.39
N SER A 118 10.31 5.31 -11.26
CA SER A 118 11.14 6.51 -11.46
C SER A 118 11.08 7.01 -12.90
N VAL A 119 10.84 8.30 -13.03
CA VAL A 119 10.91 9.04 -14.30
C VAL A 119 12.13 9.98 -14.34
N GLU A 120 13.14 9.67 -13.52
CA GLU A 120 14.39 10.44 -13.50
C GLU A 120 15.08 10.38 -14.87
N ARG A 121 15.74 11.46 -15.22
CA ARG A 121 16.38 11.64 -16.54
C ARG A 121 17.31 10.51 -16.93
N GLN A 122 18.11 10.00 -15.98
CA GLN A 122 19.04 8.89 -16.24
C GLN A 122 18.36 7.57 -16.62
N PHE A 123 17.09 7.40 -16.29
CA PHE A 123 16.30 6.24 -16.69
C PHE A 123 15.55 6.48 -18.01
N ILE A 124 14.72 7.52 -18.08
CA ILE A 124 13.91 7.78 -19.27
C ILE A 124 14.75 8.07 -20.53
N SER A 125 16.00 8.55 -20.37
CA SER A 125 16.92 8.75 -21.50
C SER A 125 17.29 7.45 -22.23
N LYS A 126 17.06 6.28 -21.62
CA LYS A 126 17.28 4.97 -22.24
C LYS A 126 16.13 4.54 -23.15
N LEU A 127 14.95 5.18 -23.04
CA LEU A 127 13.83 4.92 -23.92
C LEU A 127 14.18 5.35 -25.36
N PRO A 128 13.61 4.65 -26.38
CA PRO A 128 13.81 5.08 -27.78
C PRO A 128 13.20 6.45 -28.07
N ASP A 129 13.71 7.13 -29.10
CA ASP A 129 13.04 8.29 -29.65
C ASP A 129 11.70 7.90 -30.27
N VAL A 130 10.71 8.76 -30.18
CA VAL A 130 9.42 8.56 -30.85
C VAL A 130 9.59 8.95 -32.32
N PRO A 131 9.44 8.01 -33.27
CA PRO A 131 9.57 8.29 -34.69
C PRO A 131 8.36 9.07 -35.21
N GLN A 132 8.40 9.44 -36.48
CA GLN A 132 7.20 9.92 -37.17
C GLN A 132 6.18 8.79 -37.21
N LEU A 133 4.91 9.12 -36.93
CA LEU A 133 3.83 8.15 -36.80
C LEU A 133 2.92 8.16 -38.03
N PHE A 134 2.58 6.97 -38.48
CA PHE A 134 1.66 6.74 -39.60
C PHE A 134 0.57 5.75 -39.21
N GLU A 135 -0.64 5.96 -39.73
CA GLU A 135 -1.74 5.00 -39.56
C GLU A 135 -1.36 3.65 -40.13
N SER A 136 -1.64 2.58 -39.41
CA SER A 136 -1.31 1.19 -39.77
C SER A 136 -2.56 0.34 -39.86
N GLU A 137 -2.52 -0.70 -40.68
CA GLU A 137 -3.55 -1.75 -40.74
C GLU A 137 -3.34 -2.84 -39.66
N SER A 138 -2.29 -2.73 -38.84
CA SER A 138 -2.01 -3.66 -37.73
C SER A 138 -3.15 -3.62 -36.70
N VAL A 139 -3.77 -4.77 -36.43
CA VAL A 139 -4.86 -4.92 -35.47
C VAL A 139 -4.38 -5.72 -34.25
N ILE A 140 -4.49 -5.11 -33.08
CA ILE A 140 -4.16 -5.76 -31.81
C ILE A 140 -5.43 -6.38 -31.23
N VAL A 141 -5.46 -7.71 -31.12
CA VAL A 141 -6.58 -8.44 -30.51
C VAL A 141 -6.30 -8.64 -29.02
N VAL A 142 -7.09 -8.00 -28.18
CA VAL A 142 -6.91 -8.05 -26.72
C VAL A 142 -7.71 -9.20 -26.10
N LYS A 143 -7.04 -10.04 -25.30
CA LYS A 143 -7.69 -11.13 -24.55
C LYS A 143 -8.25 -10.62 -23.23
N ASP A 144 -9.34 -11.25 -22.78
CA ASP A 144 -10.01 -10.94 -21.51
C ASP A 144 -9.29 -11.58 -20.31
N SER A 145 -8.11 -11.06 -20.01
CA SER A 145 -7.29 -11.44 -18.84
C SER A 145 -6.31 -10.32 -18.47
N LYS A 146 -5.74 -10.37 -17.27
CA LYS A 146 -4.69 -9.43 -16.83
C LYS A 146 -3.50 -9.44 -17.79
N GLU A 147 -3.05 -10.64 -18.13
CA GLU A 147 -1.98 -10.84 -19.11
C GLU A 147 -2.36 -10.33 -20.50
N GLY A 148 -3.61 -10.51 -20.90
CA GLY A 148 -4.13 -10.03 -22.18
C GLY A 148 -4.14 -8.50 -22.28
N TRP A 149 -4.57 -7.83 -21.23
CA TRP A 149 -4.58 -6.36 -21.15
C TRP A 149 -3.15 -5.81 -21.18
N ALA A 150 -2.26 -6.34 -20.33
CA ALA A 150 -0.86 -5.90 -20.30
C ALA A 150 -0.14 -6.17 -21.63
N LYS A 151 -0.35 -7.34 -22.24
CA LYS A 151 0.20 -7.66 -23.57
C LYS A 151 -0.35 -6.77 -24.67
N GLY A 152 -1.65 -6.46 -24.64
CA GLY A 152 -2.27 -5.53 -25.57
C GLY A 152 -1.62 -4.16 -25.49
N PHE A 153 -1.44 -3.64 -24.28
CA PHE A 153 -0.76 -2.35 -24.09
C PHE A 153 0.72 -2.39 -24.52
N ARG A 154 1.45 -3.48 -24.22
CA ARG A 154 2.82 -3.69 -24.72
C ARG A 154 2.88 -3.62 -26.24
N GLN A 155 1.93 -4.23 -26.95
CA GLN A 155 1.86 -4.20 -28.42
C GLN A 155 1.56 -2.80 -28.94
N VAL A 156 0.64 -2.05 -28.32
CA VAL A 156 0.39 -0.65 -28.67
C VAL A 156 1.67 0.18 -28.58
N LEU A 157 2.38 0.12 -27.46
CA LEU A 157 3.61 0.88 -27.27
C LEU A 157 4.72 0.44 -28.24
N ALA A 158 4.86 -0.86 -28.50
CA ALA A 158 5.85 -1.38 -29.44
C ALA A 158 5.61 -0.87 -30.87
N LEU A 159 4.36 -0.83 -31.33
CA LEU A 159 4.01 -0.31 -32.64
C LEU A 159 4.19 1.22 -32.70
N LEU A 160 3.82 1.96 -31.67
CA LEU A 160 4.07 3.40 -31.62
C LEU A 160 5.57 3.74 -31.70
N TRP A 161 6.44 2.98 -31.00
CA TRP A 161 7.88 3.15 -31.16
C TRP A 161 8.44 2.63 -32.50
N ALA A 162 7.68 1.80 -33.20
CA ALA A 162 8.01 1.41 -34.58
C ALA A 162 7.50 2.41 -35.65
N GLY A 163 6.78 3.46 -35.26
CA GLY A 163 6.23 4.45 -36.17
C GLY A 163 4.81 4.14 -36.65
N GLU A 164 4.15 3.16 -36.05
CA GLU A 164 2.82 2.72 -36.46
C GLU A 164 1.75 3.08 -35.42
N ILE A 165 0.63 3.64 -35.87
CA ILE A 165 -0.58 3.83 -35.07
C ILE A 165 -1.49 2.63 -35.33
N PRO A 166 -1.59 1.66 -34.39
CA PRO A 166 -2.37 0.46 -34.60
C PRO A 166 -3.87 0.68 -34.44
N LYS A 167 -4.65 -0.26 -34.99
CA LYS A 167 -6.04 -0.49 -34.62
C LYS A 167 -6.10 -1.55 -33.52
N TRP A 168 -7.21 -1.65 -32.79
CA TRP A 168 -7.40 -2.68 -31.76
C TRP A 168 -8.78 -3.31 -31.82
N ASP A 169 -8.84 -4.59 -31.48
CA ASP A 169 -10.05 -5.38 -31.30
C ASP A 169 -10.18 -5.78 -29.84
N VAL A 170 -11.19 -5.25 -29.17
CA VAL A 170 -11.51 -5.52 -27.76
C VAL A 170 -12.82 -6.31 -27.61
N THR A 171 -13.34 -6.87 -28.68
CA THR A 171 -14.63 -7.62 -28.68
C THR A 171 -14.61 -8.84 -27.79
N ARG A 172 -13.43 -9.37 -27.48
CA ARG A 172 -13.24 -10.53 -26.60
C ARG A 172 -13.27 -10.17 -25.10
N ILE A 173 -13.20 -8.88 -24.76
CA ILE A 173 -13.26 -8.43 -23.37
C ILE A 173 -14.70 -8.47 -22.89
N ARG A 174 -14.92 -9.04 -21.71
CA ARG A 174 -16.26 -9.11 -21.10
C ARG A 174 -16.87 -7.71 -20.95
N PRO A 175 -18.20 -7.60 -21.06
CA PRO A 175 -18.89 -6.32 -20.93
C PRO A 175 -18.81 -5.77 -19.50
N ALA A 176 -19.07 -4.47 -19.36
CA ALA A 176 -19.21 -3.83 -18.06
C ALA A 176 -20.31 -4.51 -17.23
N GLY A 177 -20.08 -4.65 -15.94
CA GLY A 177 -20.98 -5.31 -15.00
C GLY A 177 -20.83 -6.84 -14.91
N ALA A 178 -20.09 -7.48 -15.80
CA ALA A 178 -19.82 -8.91 -15.71
C ALA A 178 -18.98 -9.26 -14.45
N ARG A 179 -19.24 -10.42 -13.85
CA ARG A 179 -18.58 -10.86 -12.62
C ARG A 179 -17.08 -11.13 -12.80
N LEU A 180 -16.28 -10.73 -11.82
CA LEU A 180 -14.85 -11.03 -11.73
C LEU A 180 -14.62 -12.25 -10.83
N LYS A 181 -14.14 -13.37 -11.40
CA LYS A 181 -14.04 -14.66 -10.70
C LYS A 181 -12.90 -14.74 -9.66
N THR A 182 -11.87 -13.93 -9.78
CA THR A 182 -10.63 -14.12 -8.99
C THR A 182 -10.56 -13.24 -7.75
N PHE A 183 -11.05 -12.00 -7.84
CA PHE A 183 -10.98 -11.00 -6.77
C PHE A 183 -12.35 -10.54 -6.27
N GLY A 184 -13.43 -11.06 -6.85
CA GLY A 184 -14.77 -10.52 -6.68
C GLY A 184 -14.96 -9.18 -7.39
N GLY A 185 -16.18 -8.65 -7.36
CA GLY A 185 -16.55 -7.40 -8.01
C GLY A 185 -16.98 -7.53 -9.47
N ARG A 186 -17.25 -6.39 -10.10
CA ARG A 186 -17.78 -6.29 -11.46
C ARG A 186 -16.74 -5.72 -12.42
N ALA A 187 -16.75 -6.23 -13.65
CA ALA A 187 -15.86 -5.77 -14.72
C ALA A 187 -16.25 -4.36 -15.18
N SER A 188 -15.25 -3.55 -15.55
CA SER A 188 -15.45 -2.23 -16.17
C SER A 188 -15.84 -2.30 -17.65
N GLY A 189 -15.67 -3.46 -18.29
CA GLY A 189 -15.67 -3.56 -19.74
C GLY A 189 -14.39 -3.03 -20.38
N PRO A 190 -14.35 -2.91 -21.71
CA PRO A 190 -13.15 -2.49 -22.45
C PRO A 190 -12.87 -0.98 -22.44
N ALA A 191 -13.84 -0.14 -22.07
CA ALA A 191 -13.73 1.32 -22.22
C ALA A 191 -12.47 1.92 -21.56
N PRO A 192 -12.09 1.60 -20.30
CA PRO A 192 -10.91 2.18 -19.68
C PRO A 192 -9.62 1.83 -20.44
N LEU A 193 -9.54 0.62 -20.99
CA LEU A 193 -8.37 0.20 -21.77
C LEU A 193 -8.28 0.94 -23.11
N ILE A 194 -9.40 1.18 -23.77
CA ILE A 194 -9.47 1.98 -24.99
C ILE A 194 -9.02 3.42 -24.71
N GLU A 195 -9.44 3.98 -23.58
CA GLU A 195 -9.00 5.32 -23.15
C GLU A 195 -7.48 5.38 -22.94
N LEU A 196 -6.87 4.36 -22.31
CA LEU A 196 -5.42 4.26 -22.17
C LEU A 196 -4.72 4.19 -23.53
N PHE A 197 -5.23 3.39 -24.47
CA PHE A 197 -4.65 3.28 -25.80
C PHE A 197 -4.71 4.61 -26.56
N ASN A 198 -5.85 5.30 -26.52
CA ASN A 198 -6.01 6.62 -27.09
C ASN A 198 -5.09 7.66 -26.45
N PHE A 199 -4.95 7.62 -25.11
CA PHE A 199 -4.04 8.50 -24.38
C PHE A 199 -2.59 8.27 -24.79
N ALA A 200 -2.16 7.00 -24.92
CA ALA A 200 -0.82 6.65 -25.39
C ALA A 200 -0.57 7.17 -26.82
N VAL A 201 -1.50 6.94 -27.75
CA VAL A 201 -1.39 7.45 -29.13
C VAL A 201 -1.27 8.98 -29.13
N SER A 202 -2.09 9.69 -28.37
CA SER A 202 -2.04 11.15 -28.26
C SER A 202 -0.70 11.64 -27.73
N THR A 203 -0.20 11.01 -26.65
CA THR A 203 1.09 11.33 -26.03
C THR A 203 2.25 11.15 -27.02
N PHE A 204 2.26 10.02 -27.76
CA PHE A 204 3.28 9.74 -28.77
C PHE A 204 3.22 10.69 -29.96
N LYS A 205 2.00 11.05 -30.43
CA LYS A 205 1.83 12.07 -31.48
C LYS A 205 2.44 13.42 -31.09
N ALA A 206 2.31 13.82 -29.82
CA ALA A 206 2.91 15.05 -29.31
C ALA A 206 4.44 14.96 -29.13
N ALA A 207 4.99 13.75 -29.03
CA ALA A 207 6.41 13.50 -28.78
C ALA A 207 7.23 13.16 -30.05
N GLN A 208 6.63 13.19 -31.24
CA GLN A 208 7.34 12.82 -32.47
C GLN A 208 8.66 13.59 -32.64
N GLY A 209 9.70 12.87 -33.02
CA GLY A 209 11.04 13.41 -33.23
C GLY A 209 11.87 13.62 -31.96
N ARG A 210 11.37 13.22 -30.80
CA ARG A 210 12.09 13.29 -29.51
C ARG A 210 11.74 12.11 -28.58
N LYS A 211 12.43 12.02 -27.47
CA LYS A 211 12.06 11.11 -26.38
C LYS A 211 10.83 11.63 -25.62
N LEU A 212 10.12 10.70 -24.98
CA LEU A 212 9.12 11.06 -23.98
C LEU A 212 9.77 11.84 -22.83
N SER A 213 9.14 12.90 -22.39
CA SER A 213 9.55 13.66 -21.20
C SER A 213 9.22 12.92 -19.90
N SER A 214 9.78 13.38 -18.79
CA SER A 214 9.48 12.85 -17.46
C SER A 214 7.98 12.90 -17.14
N LEU A 215 7.33 14.03 -17.46
CA LEU A 215 5.91 14.21 -17.21
C LEU A 215 5.04 13.33 -18.12
N GLU A 216 5.40 13.15 -19.39
CA GLU A 216 4.70 12.23 -20.29
C GLU A 216 4.80 10.78 -19.84
N CYS A 217 5.98 10.34 -19.37
CA CYS A 217 6.15 9.01 -18.78
C CYS A 217 5.34 8.86 -17.49
N HIS A 218 5.37 9.88 -16.62
CA HIS A 218 4.57 9.94 -15.40
C HIS A 218 3.07 9.83 -15.67
N ASP A 219 2.57 10.61 -16.62
CA ASP A 219 1.14 10.64 -16.96
C ASP A 219 0.67 9.30 -17.56
N LEU A 220 1.50 8.65 -18.40
CA LEU A 220 1.23 7.28 -18.86
C LEU A 220 1.13 6.29 -17.71
N MET A 221 2.05 6.33 -16.73
CA MET A 221 2.01 5.48 -15.55
C MET A 221 0.76 5.74 -14.69
N CYS A 222 0.41 7.02 -14.49
CA CYS A 222 -0.79 7.39 -13.76
C CYS A 222 -2.06 6.92 -14.47
N PHE A 223 -2.11 7.03 -15.80
CA PHE A 223 -3.25 6.54 -16.59
C PHE A 223 -3.40 5.02 -16.53
N ILE A 224 -2.28 4.28 -16.52
CA ILE A 224 -2.28 2.84 -16.22
C ILE A 224 -2.95 2.58 -14.87
N GLY A 225 -2.58 3.34 -13.84
CA GLY A 225 -3.19 3.25 -12.51
C GLY A 225 -4.69 3.49 -12.53
N GLN A 226 -5.16 4.49 -13.28
CA GLN A 226 -6.58 4.78 -13.44
C GLN A 226 -7.34 3.60 -14.06
N VAL A 227 -6.81 3.02 -15.12
CA VAL A 227 -7.40 1.84 -15.78
C VAL A 227 -7.54 0.67 -14.82
N VAL A 228 -6.53 0.42 -13.98
CA VAL A 228 -6.53 -0.65 -12.99
C VAL A 228 -7.60 -0.43 -11.92
N VAL A 229 -7.77 0.80 -11.44
CA VAL A 229 -8.80 1.15 -10.44
C VAL A 229 -10.20 1.00 -11.02
N VAL A 230 -10.46 1.57 -12.18
CA VAL A 230 -11.76 1.49 -12.86
C VAL A 230 -12.04 0.06 -13.32
N GLY A 231 -11.00 -0.73 -13.64
CA GLY A 231 -11.10 -2.14 -14.03
C GLY A 231 -11.56 -3.09 -12.94
N GLY A 232 -11.91 -2.58 -11.75
CA GLY A 232 -12.42 -3.38 -10.62
C GLY A 232 -11.34 -4.08 -9.80
N VAL A 233 -10.06 -3.79 -10.06
CA VAL A 233 -8.95 -4.23 -9.20
C VAL A 233 -8.82 -3.25 -8.04
N ARG A 234 -8.74 -3.77 -6.84
CA ARG A 234 -8.98 -3.05 -5.56
C ARG A 234 -8.13 -1.81 -5.30
N ARG A 235 -6.94 -1.65 -5.87
CA ARG A 235 -6.05 -0.49 -5.64
C ARG A 235 -5.07 -0.32 -6.78
N SER A 236 -4.90 0.93 -7.21
CA SER A 236 -3.66 1.37 -7.79
C SER A 236 -2.95 2.24 -6.74
N ALA A 237 -1.88 1.73 -6.14
CA ALA A 237 -1.03 2.53 -5.27
C ALA A 237 0.32 2.71 -5.97
N MET A 238 0.71 3.97 -6.20
CA MET A 238 1.95 4.30 -6.89
C MET A 238 2.69 5.44 -6.17
N ILE A 239 4.01 5.46 -6.34
CA ILE A 239 4.87 6.62 -6.06
C ILE A 239 5.76 6.87 -7.25
N SER A 240 5.87 8.14 -7.65
CA SER A 240 6.73 8.61 -8.72
C SER A 240 7.96 9.29 -8.16
N LEU A 241 9.14 8.86 -8.59
CA LEU A 241 10.42 9.49 -8.26
C LEU A 241 10.90 10.33 -9.44
N SER A 242 11.35 11.55 -9.16
CA SER A 242 11.83 12.49 -10.18
C SER A 242 13.07 13.24 -9.69
N ASN A 243 13.88 13.77 -10.62
CA ASN A 243 15.04 14.58 -10.26
C ASN A 243 14.63 15.87 -9.53
N LEU A 244 15.47 16.32 -8.61
CA LEU A 244 15.30 17.59 -7.91
C LEU A 244 15.16 18.78 -8.89
N SER A 245 15.93 18.78 -9.97
CA SER A 245 15.92 19.81 -11.01
C SER A 245 14.79 19.71 -12.02
N ASP A 246 13.85 18.78 -11.86
CA ASP A 246 12.75 18.60 -12.80
C ASP A 246 11.55 19.51 -12.46
N ASP A 247 11.52 20.69 -13.09
CA ASP A 247 10.45 21.67 -12.87
C ASP A 247 9.08 21.20 -13.36
N ARG A 248 9.03 20.34 -14.39
CA ARG A 248 7.74 19.77 -14.85
C ARG A 248 7.13 18.90 -13.77
N MET A 249 7.96 18.08 -13.13
CA MET A 249 7.49 17.22 -12.05
C MET A 249 7.23 18.00 -10.75
N ARG A 250 8.00 19.06 -10.46
CA ARG A 250 7.72 19.96 -9.33
C ARG A 250 6.33 20.56 -9.42
N HIS A 251 5.89 20.92 -10.60
CA HIS A 251 4.60 21.58 -10.85
C HIS A 251 3.52 20.63 -11.40
N ALA A 252 3.76 19.32 -11.43
CA ALA A 252 2.81 18.34 -11.97
C ALA A 252 1.42 18.41 -11.31
N LYS A 253 1.37 18.78 -10.05
CA LYS A 253 0.15 18.96 -9.26
C LYS A 253 0.04 20.36 -8.68
N SER A 254 0.28 21.37 -9.50
CA SER A 254 0.10 22.79 -9.17
C SER A 254 -1.19 23.34 -9.78
N GLY A 255 -1.79 24.33 -9.13
CA GLY A 255 -3.05 24.94 -9.58
C GLY A 255 -4.22 23.93 -9.58
N GLN A 256 -5.14 24.09 -10.51
CA GLN A 256 -6.32 23.20 -10.67
C GLN A 256 -6.00 21.98 -11.53
N TRP A 257 -4.92 21.25 -11.17
CA TRP A 257 -4.46 20.08 -11.94
C TRP A 257 -5.50 18.95 -12.01
N TRP A 258 -6.39 18.83 -11.02
CA TRP A 258 -7.45 17.82 -10.97
C TRP A 258 -8.49 17.96 -12.09
N ASP A 259 -8.66 19.15 -12.66
CA ASP A 259 -9.56 19.38 -13.80
C ASP A 259 -8.91 18.95 -15.13
N ASN A 260 -7.59 19.21 -15.26
CA ASN A 260 -6.87 19.00 -16.52
C ASN A 260 -6.14 17.65 -16.59
N ALA A 261 -5.73 17.10 -15.46
CA ALA A 261 -4.95 15.86 -15.37
C ALA A 261 -5.34 15.03 -14.15
N PRO A 262 -6.63 14.63 -14.01
CA PRO A 262 -7.13 13.92 -12.82
C PRO A 262 -6.42 12.59 -12.56
N HIS A 263 -5.89 11.93 -13.60
CA HIS A 263 -5.11 10.70 -13.48
C HIS A 263 -3.86 10.85 -12.59
N ARG A 264 -3.30 12.06 -12.41
CA ARG A 264 -2.16 12.31 -11.52
C ARG A 264 -2.47 12.07 -10.05
N ALA A 265 -3.75 12.01 -9.66
CA ALA A 265 -4.17 11.60 -8.32
C ALA A 265 -3.76 10.15 -7.97
N LEU A 266 -3.45 9.33 -8.96
CA LEU A 266 -3.12 7.91 -8.79
C LEU A 266 -1.69 7.66 -8.29
N SER A 267 -0.84 8.69 -8.22
CA SER A 267 0.56 8.58 -7.79
C SER A 267 0.90 9.67 -6.78
N ASN A 268 1.57 9.30 -5.68
CA ASN A 268 2.29 10.25 -4.85
C ASN A 268 3.58 10.65 -5.57
N ASN A 269 4.00 11.91 -5.47
CA ASN A 269 5.20 12.39 -6.13
C ASN A 269 6.28 12.73 -5.10
N SER A 270 7.50 12.23 -5.30
CA SER A 270 8.66 12.52 -4.46
C SER A 270 9.88 12.91 -5.28
N VAL A 271 10.71 13.75 -4.71
CA VAL A 271 12.06 14.01 -5.22
C VAL A 271 12.94 12.83 -4.87
N SER A 272 13.76 12.36 -5.81
CA SER A 272 14.85 11.43 -5.56
C SER A 272 16.15 12.22 -5.36
N TYR A 273 16.59 12.32 -4.10
CA TYR A 273 17.85 12.97 -3.77
C TYR A 273 19.01 11.98 -3.91
N THR A 274 20.05 12.37 -4.61
CA THR A 274 21.28 11.60 -4.80
C THR A 274 22.45 12.14 -3.97
N GLU A 275 22.25 13.29 -3.35
CA GLU A 275 23.18 13.96 -2.44
C GLU A 275 22.39 14.93 -1.55
N LYS A 276 23.01 15.41 -0.47
CA LYS A 276 22.46 16.51 0.31
C LYS A 276 22.49 17.79 -0.52
N PRO A 277 21.34 18.43 -0.80
CA PRO A 277 21.32 19.66 -1.55
C PRO A 277 21.97 20.82 -0.76
N ASP A 278 22.45 21.83 -1.46
CA ASP A 278 22.79 23.08 -0.80
C ASP A 278 21.54 23.75 -0.19
N MET A 279 21.77 24.68 0.75
CA MET A 279 20.69 25.32 1.51
C MET A 279 19.67 26.04 0.60
N GLU A 280 20.12 26.75 -0.42
CA GLU A 280 19.24 27.50 -1.33
C GLU A 280 18.32 26.54 -2.11
N THR A 281 18.89 25.49 -2.66
CA THR A 281 18.15 24.45 -3.41
C THR A 281 17.16 23.73 -2.51
N PHE A 282 17.57 23.38 -1.28
CA PHE A 282 16.67 22.77 -0.31
C PHE A 282 15.50 23.68 0.04
N MET A 283 15.77 24.95 0.36
CA MET A 283 14.73 25.91 0.75
C MET A 283 13.74 26.17 -0.39
N ARG A 284 14.19 26.18 -1.64
CA ARG A 284 13.30 26.33 -2.80
C ARG A 284 12.34 25.16 -2.94
N GLU A 285 12.82 23.92 -2.80
CA GLU A 285 11.97 22.73 -2.84
C GLU A 285 11.05 22.66 -1.63
N TRP A 286 11.55 23.01 -0.44
CA TRP A 286 10.76 23.05 0.80
C TRP A 286 9.61 24.05 0.70
N LEU A 287 9.87 25.24 0.17
CA LEU A 287 8.82 26.23 -0.06
C LEU A 287 7.75 25.71 -1.04
N SER A 288 8.17 25.09 -2.14
CA SER A 288 7.26 24.48 -3.10
C SER A 288 6.35 23.41 -2.45
N LEU A 289 6.93 22.59 -1.57
CA LEU A 289 6.19 21.58 -0.81
C LEU A 289 5.13 22.23 0.12
N VAL A 290 5.50 23.26 0.85
CA VAL A 290 4.59 24.01 1.74
C VAL A 290 3.47 24.69 0.94
N GLU A 291 3.79 25.31 -0.19
CA GLU A 291 2.83 26.01 -1.05
C GLU A 291 1.84 25.05 -1.72
N SER A 292 2.25 23.80 -1.98
CA SER A 292 1.40 22.80 -2.63
C SER A 292 0.14 22.45 -1.83
N LYS A 293 0.15 22.66 -0.51
CA LYS A 293 -0.91 22.27 0.45
C LYS A 293 -1.25 20.76 0.45
N SER A 294 -0.55 19.97 -0.37
CA SER A 294 -0.72 18.52 -0.51
C SER A 294 0.48 17.72 0.02
N GLY A 295 1.54 18.40 0.47
CA GLY A 295 2.78 17.77 0.93
C GLY A 295 3.64 17.18 -0.19
N GLU A 296 3.38 17.50 -1.45
CA GLU A 296 4.16 17.04 -2.58
C GLU A 296 5.08 18.16 -3.14
N ARG A 297 6.26 17.83 -3.59
CA ARG A 297 6.88 16.49 -3.64
C ARG A 297 7.44 16.12 -2.28
N GLY A 298 7.20 14.86 -1.88
CA GLY A 298 7.83 14.27 -0.71
C GLY A 298 9.34 14.02 -0.90
N ILE A 299 9.97 13.50 0.14
CA ILE A 299 11.41 13.19 0.14
C ILE A 299 11.62 11.69 -0.03
N PHE A 300 12.39 11.31 -1.05
CA PHE A 300 13.07 10.02 -1.13
C PHE A 300 14.57 10.29 -1.29
N ASN A 301 15.38 9.91 -0.31
CA ASN A 301 16.80 10.12 -0.33
C ASN A 301 17.52 8.80 -0.65
N ARG A 302 17.97 8.66 -1.92
CA ARG A 302 18.67 7.46 -2.39
C ARG A 302 20.00 7.27 -1.70
N GLU A 303 20.74 8.35 -1.43
CA GLU A 303 22.01 8.26 -0.74
C GLU A 303 21.85 7.77 0.70
N ALA A 304 20.88 8.29 1.44
CA ALA A 304 20.53 7.79 2.77
C ALA A 304 20.07 6.31 2.71
N SER A 305 19.35 5.93 1.66
CA SER A 305 18.93 4.54 1.44
C SER A 305 20.12 3.62 1.16
N LYS A 306 21.14 4.07 0.42
CA LYS A 306 22.42 3.35 0.21
C LYS A 306 23.17 3.17 1.52
N LYS A 307 23.29 4.23 2.33
CA LYS A 307 23.90 4.17 3.67
C LYS A 307 23.17 3.18 4.58
N GLN A 308 21.83 3.20 4.57
CA GLN A 308 21.01 2.27 5.33
C GLN A 308 21.20 0.81 4.87
N ALA A 309 21.26 0.57 3.57
CA ALA A 309 21.52 -0.76 3.01
C ALA A 309 22.89 -1.30 3.43
N ALA A 310 23.91 -0.45 3.45
CA ALA A 310 25.28 -0.83 3.83
C ALA A 310 25.48 -1.06 5.33
N LYS A 311 24.62 -0.46 6.18
CA LYS A 311 24.81 -0.30 7.62
C LYS A 311 25.19 -1.57 8.38
N TYR A 312 24.62 -2.71 8.00
CA TYR A 312 24.83 -3.98 8.69
C TYR A 312 25.69 -4.98 7.89
N GLY A 313 26.28 -4.56 6.78
CA GLY A 313 27.19 -5.35 5.95
C GLY A 313 26.59 -6.54 5.22
N ARG A 314 25.26 -6.68 5.21
CA ARG A 314 24.56 -7.82 4.59
C ARG A 314 23.95 -7.50 3.22
N ARG A 315 23.90 -6.24 2.83
CA ARG A 315 23.31 -5.79 1.57
C ARG A 315 24.27 -4.93 0.79
N ASP A 316 24.41 -5.21 -0.51
CA ASP A 316 25.20 -4.38 -1.43
C ASP A 316 24.51 -3.02 -1.63
N PRO A 317 25.18 -1.89 -1.31
CA PRO A 317 24.62 -0.56 -1.48
C PRO A 317 24.74 -0.02 -2.92
N ASN A 318 25.45 -0.70 -3.82
CA ASN A 318 25.80 -0.21 -5.15
C ASN A 318 24.68 -0.40 -6.18
N PHE A 319 23.45 -0.10 -5.79
CA PHE A 319 22.29 -0.11 -6.68
C PHE A 319 21.59 1.24 -6.69
N GLU A 320 20.95 1.55 -7.81
CA GLU A 320 20.08 2.71 -7.94
C GLU A 320 18.72 2.40 -7.29
N PHE A 321 18.72 2.35 -5.96
CA PHE A 321 17.52 2.03 -5.19
C PHE A 321 16.37 2.99 -5.45
N GLY A 322 15.18 2.42 -5.44
CA GLY A 322 13.91 3.12 -5.34
C GLY A 322 13.12 2.60 -4.13
N THR A 323 11.83 2.82 -4.15
CA THR A 323 10.95 2.48 -3.04
C THR A 323 9.57 2.07 -3.53
N ASN A 324 8.81 1.40 -2.68
CA ASN A 324 7.39 1.10 -2.88
C ASN A 324 6.50 2.34 -2.60
N PRO A 325 5.21 2.32 -2.93
CA PRO A 325 4.31 3.49 -2.80
C PRO A 325 4.31 4.17 -1.44
N CYS A 326 4.37 3.41 -0.37
CA CYS A 326 4.36 3.95 1.00
C CYS A 326 5.77 4.26 1.54
N SER A 327 6.80 4.04 0.74
CA SER A 327 8.20 4.40 1.00
C SER A 327 8.86 3.71 2.21
N GLU A 328 8.33 2.58 2.69
CA GLU A 328 8.95 1.82 3.78
C GLU A 328 10.04 0.85 3.33
N ILE A 329 10.09 0.46 2.06
CA ILE A 329 11.01 -0.56 1.55
C ILE A 329 12.03 0.05 0.59
N ILE A 330 13.30 -0.28 0.80
CA ILE A 330 14.39 0.02 -0.12
C ILE A 330 14.49 -1.12 -1.14
N LEU A 331 14.25 -0.82 -2.42
CA LEU A 331 14.16 -1.80 -3.51
C LEU A 331 15.20 -1.54 -4.59
N ARG A 332 15.82 -2.61 -5.09
CA ARG A 332 16.53 -2.58 -6.37
C ARG A 332 15.55 -2.31 -7.52
N PRO A 333 16.00 -1.81 -8.66
CA PRO A 333 15.21 -1.88 -9.90
C PRO A 333 14.71 -3.30 -10.16
N TYR A 334 13.40 -3.43 -10.46
CA TYR A 334 12.77 -4.71 -10.76
C TYR A 334 12.84 -5.73 -9.61
N GLN A 335 12.29 -5.34 -8.44
CA GLN A 335 12.32 -6.18 -7.24
C GLN A 335 11.02 -6.10 -6.45
N PHE A 336 10.69 -7.20 -5.77
CA PHE A 336 9.58 -7.31 -4.83
C PHE A 336 10.07 -7.43 -3.38
N CYS A 337 9.22 -7.01 -2.45
CA CYS A 337 9.35 -7.31 -1.02
C CYS A 337 8.01 -7.72 -0.44
N ASN A 338 8.00 -8.74 0.43
CA ASN A 338 6.83 -9.14 1.19
C ASN A 338 6.81 -8.47 2.57
N LEU A 339 5.61 -8.35 3.15
CA LEU A 339 5.38 -7.70 4.43
C LEU A 339 4.71 -8.65 5.42
N THR A 340 5.07 -8.50 6.70
CA THR A 340 4.35 -9.04 7.85
C THR A 340 4.22 -7.98 8.92
N GLU A 341 3.22 -8.09 9.81
CA GLU A 341 3.00 -7.12 10.87
C GLU A 341 2.93 -7.82 12.23
N CYS A 342 3.84 -7.45 13.12
CA CYS A 342 3.78 -7.74 14.55
C CYS A 342 2.86 -6.70 15.19
N VAL A 343 1.76 -7.14 15.81
CA VAL A 343 0.78 -6.25 16.42
C VAL A 343 1.15 -5.98 17.87
N VAL A 344 1.54 -4.75 18.14
CA VAL A 344 1.88 -4.26 19.47
C VAL A 344 0.59 -3.96 20.23
N ARG A 345 0.45 -4.52 21.43
CA ARG A 345 -0.67 -4.30 22.35
C ARG A 345 -0.22 -3.51 23.57
N SER A 346 -1.13 -2.76 24.17
CA SER A 346 -0.87 -1.99 25.39
C SER A 346 -0.36 -2.85 26.58
N THR A 347 -0.63 -4.14 26.55
CA THR A 347 -0.24 -5.13 27.58
C THR A 347 1.04 -5.88 27.27
N ASP A 348 1.64 -5.67 26.09
CA ASP A 348 2.86 -6.38 25.71
C ASP A 348 4.05 -6.00 26.60
N THR A 349 4.85 -7.00 26.90
CA THR A 349 6.18 -6.89 27.49
C THR A 349 7.26 -7.07 26.43
N LEU A 350 8.53 -6.85 26.79
CA LEU A 350 9.64 -7.10 25.87
C LEU A 350 9.69 -8.57 25.41
N GLU A 351 9.39 -9.50 26.30
CA GLU A 351 9.36 -10.94 26.03
C GLU A 351 8.24 -11.28 25.02
N SER A 352 7.01 -10.80 25.24
CA SER A 352 5.90 -11.07 24.34
C SER A 352 6.11 -10.42 22.96
N LEU A 353 6.67 -9.21 22.90
CA LEU A 353 7.06 -8.58 21.64
C LEU A 353 8.14 -9.36 20.91
N SER A 354 9.12 -9.91 21.66
CA SER A 354 10.19 -10.74 21.09
C SER A 354 9.64 -11.99 20.40
N GLU A 355 8.68 -12.68 21.03
CA GLU A 355 8.04 -13.85 20.44
C GLU A 355 7.18 -13.48 19.20
N LYS A 356 6.45 -12.37 19.26
CA LYS A 356 5.69 -11.88 18.10
C LYS A 356 6.59 -11.51 16.92
N VAL A 357 7.72 -10.85 17.16
CA VAL A 357 8.71 -10.50 16.13
C VAL A 357 9.33 -11.76 15.53
N LYS A 358 9.64 -12.75 16.35
CA LYS A 358 10.13 -14.05 15.90
C LYS A 358 9.14 -14.72 14.95
N LEU A 359 7.86 -14.86 15.34
CA LEU A 359 6.83 -15.46 14.51
C LEU A 359 6.59 -14.66 13.22
N ALA A 360 6.57 -13.32 13.29
CA ALA A 360 6.43 -12.45 12.12
C ALA A 360 7.59 -12.63 11.13
N THR A 361 8.80 -12.82 11.64
CA THR A 361 9.99 -13.05 10.80
C THR A 361 9.96 -14.44 10.16
N ILE A 362 9.56 -15.47 10.90
CA ILE A 362 9.37 -16.83 10.35
C ILE A 362 8.37 -16.76 9.19
N LEU A 363 7.22 -16.15 9.42
CA LEU A 363 6.17 -15.99 8.42
C LEU A 363 6.66 -15.24 7.18
N GLY A 364 7.38 -14.14 7.36
CA GLY A 364 7.98 -13.38 6.26
C GLY A 364 8.99 -14.22 5.47
N THR A 365 9.82 -15.00 6.16
CA THR A 365 10.80 -15.89 5.51
C THR A 365 10.09 -16.97 4.68
N ILE A 366 8.99 -17.54 5.18
CA ILE A 366 8.13 -18.46 4.43
C ILE A 366 7.53 -17.76 3.20
N GLN A 367 6.97 -16.57 3.35
CA GLN A 367 6.41 -15.79 2.23
C GLN A 367 7.47 -15.47 1.16
N SER A 368 8.74 -15.30 1.53
CA SER A 368 9.82 -15.02 0.58
C SER A 368 10.15 -16.20 -0.35
N THR A 369 9.58 -17.38 -0.12
CA THR A 369 9.71 -18.53 -1.05
C THR A 369 8.90 -18.36 -2.34
N MET A 370 7.97 -17.42 -2.37
CA MET A 370 7.12 -17.13 -3.52
C MET A 370 7.89 -16.32 -4.59
N ILE A 371 8.48 -16.98 -5.58
CA ILE A 371 9.34 -16.36 -6.61
C ILE A 371 8.90 -16.62 -8.05
N ARG A 372 7.69 -17.15 -8.26
CA ARG A 372 7.18 -17.45 -9.59
C ARG A 372 6.43 -16.26 -10.20
N PHE A 373 7.06 -15.56 -11.16
CA PHE A 373 6.54 -14.40 -11.87
C PHE A 373 6.52 -14.63 -13.38
N PRO A 374 5.58 -15.45 -13.91
CA PRO A 374 5.65 -15.95 -15.28
C PRO A 374 5.49 -14.88 -16.37
N TYR A 375 4.80 -13.77 -16.08
CA TYR A 375 4.61 -12.67 -17.02
C TYR A 375 5.82 -11.73 -17.10
N LEU A 376 6.49 -11.53 -15.99
CA LEU A 376 7.53 -10.52 -15.84
C LEU A 376 8.88 -10.97 -16.41
N ARG A 377 9.74 -10.01 -16.75
CA ARG A 377 11.12 -10.31 -17.15
C ARG A 377 11.86 -11.08 -16.05
N LYS A 378 12.78 -11.98 -16.43
CA LYS A 378 13.54 -12.83 -15.49
C LYS A 378 14.32 -12.06 -14.42
N ILE A 379 14.62 -10.78 -14.67
CA ILE A 379 15.31 -9.91 -13.70
C ILE A 379 14.51 -9.76 -12.40
N TRP A 380 13.18 -9.77 -12.45
CA TRP A 380 12.32 -9.72 -11.28
C TRP A 380 12.51 -10.93 -10.36
N THR A 381 12.51 -12.13 -10.95
CA THR A 381 12.78 -13.37 -10.19
C THR A 381 14.19 -13.35 -9.62
N LYS A 382 15.20 -13.03 -10.45
CA LYS A 382 16.60 -12.98 -10.03
C LYS A 382 16.79 -12.05 -8.82
N ASN A 383 16.37 -10.80 -8.91
CA ASN A 383 16.59 -9.82 -7.84
C ASN A 383 15.83 -10.17 -6.56
N THR A 384 14.60 -10.69 -6.69
CA THR A 384 13.79 -11.10 -5.53
C THR A 384 14.39 -12.34 -4.86
N GLU A 385 14.88 -13.30 -5.64
CA GLU A 385 15.49 -14.53 -5.14
C GLU A 385 16.84 -14.27 -4.45
N GLU A 386 17.68 -13.43 -5.01
CA GLU A 386 19.00 -13.10 -4.46
C GLU A 386 18.90 -12.45 -3.07
N GLU A 387 17.98 -11.54 -2.86
CA GLU A 387 17.90 -10.76 -1.63
C GLU A 387 16.84 -11.24 -0.63
N ARG A 388 15.81 -11.97 -1.07
CA ARG A 388 14.72 -12.49 -0.22
C ARG A 388 14.21 -11.45 0.79
N LEU A 389 13.97 -10.22 0.33
CA LEU A 389 13.61 -9.09 1.19
C LEU A 389 12.36 -9.37 2.04
N LEU A 390 12.44 -9.05 3.31
CA LEU A 390 11.33 -9.02 4.24
C LEU A 390 11.04 -7.58 4.68
N GLY A 391 9.79 -7.32 4.98
CA GLY A 391 9.34 -6.12 5.66
C GLY A 391 8.59 -6.49 6.92
N VAL A 392 9.30 -6.98 7.94
CA VAL A 392 8.73 -7.24 9.27
C VAL A 392 8.47 -5.89 9.93
N SER A 393 7.21 -5.56 10.13
CA SER A 393 6.77 -4.27 10.65
C SER A 393 6.19 -4.39 12.05
N LEU A 394 6.38 -3.35 12.86
CA LEU A 394 5.62 -3.15 14.09
C LEU A 394 4.41 -2.26 13.76
N THR A 395 3.22 -2.66 14.19
CA THR A 395 2.00 -1.83 14.14
C THR A 395 1.40 -1.71 15.52
N GLY A 396 0.76 -0.58 15.84
CA GLY A 396 0.36 -0.28 17.21
C GLY A 396 1.47 0.30 18.08
N ILE A 397 2.50 0.86 17.46
CA ILE A 397 3.67 1.46 18.17
C ILE A 397 3.22 2.44 19.25
N MET A 398 2.22 3.24 18.97
CA MET A 398 1.72 4.29 19.87
C MET A 398 0.73 3.77 20.93
N ASP A 399 0.40 2.48 20.91
CA ASP A 399 -0.48 1.86 21.91
C ASP A 399 0.28 1.33 23.14
N ASN A 400 1.62 1.25 23.09
CA ASN A 400 2.43 0.72 24.21
C ASN A 400 3.60 1.65 24.55
N PRO A 401 3.76 2.05 25.81
CA PRO A 401 4.87 2.90 26.23
C PRO A 401 6.26 2.36 25.92
N LEU A 402 6.46 1.02 25.86
CA LEU A 402 7.75 0.39 25.53
C LEU A 402 8.24 0.75 24.12
N THR A 403 7.33 1.00 23.19
CA THR A 403 7.63 1.23 21.78
C THR A 403 7.57 2.71 21.39
N THR A 404 7.28 3.61 22.33
CA THR A 404 7.21 5.06 22.12
C THR A 404 8.44 5.77 22.69
N SER A 405 8.60 7.05 22.35
CA SER A 405 9.62 7.95 22.91
C SER A 405 9.49 8.16 24.43
N LYS A 406 8.38 7.75 25.04
CA LYS A 406 8.22 7.73 26.51
C LYS A 406 9.13 6.70 27.20
N ASN A 407 9.60 5.70 26.46
CA ASN A 407 10.59 4.73 26.95
C ASN A 407 12.00 5.30 26.82
N LYS A 408 12.66 5.60 27.92
CA LYS A 408 14.07 6.05 27.95
C LYS A 408 15.04 5.00 27.38
N GLY A 409 14.65 3.74 27.31
CA GLY A 409 15.40 2.62 26.74
C GLY A 409 14.93 2.21 25.35
N LEU A 410 14.20 3.05 24.64
CA LEU A 410 13.61 2.73 23.34
C LEU A 410 14.65 2.18 22.36
N GLU A 411 15.81 2.81 22.24
CA GLU A 411 16.89 2.40 21.36
C GLU A 411 17.31 0.94 21.62
N ASN A 412 17.54 0.59 22.88
CA ASN A 412 17.92 -0.77 23.27
C ASN A 412 16.78 -1.78 23.00
N THR A 413 15.53 -1.38 23.24
CA THR A 413 14.36 -2.20 22.94
C THR A 413 14.28 -2.51 21.45
N LEU A 414 14.40 -1.49 20.61
CA LEU A 414 14.34 -1.63 19.15
C LEU A 414 15.50 -2.45 18.59
N GLU A 415 16.71 -2.22 19.08
CA GLU A 415 17.90 -2.96 18.68
C GLU A 415 17.79 -4.46 19.06
N HIS A 416 17.30 -4.77 20.27
CA HIS A 416 17.06 -6.12 20.70
C HIS A 416 16.05 -6.85 19.79
N LEU A 417 14.90 -6.22 19.50
CA LEU A 417 13.88 -6.78 18.63
C LEU A 417 14.40 -6.98 17.19
N ARG A 418 15.20 -6.04 16.67
CA ARG A 418 15.84 -6.18 15.35
C ARG A 418 16.79 -7.38 15.32
N GLN A 419 17.62 -7.55 16.35
CA GLN A 419 18.55 -8.69 16.44
C GLN A 419 17.82 -10.03 16.46
N ILE A 420 16.68 -10.11 17.15
CA ILE A 420 15.81 -11.31 17.12
C ILE A 420 15.33 -11.58 15.68
N ALA A 421 14.85 -10.56 14.97
CA ALA A 421 14.41 -10.72 13.60
C ALA A 421 15.53 -11.24 12.69
N VAL A 422 16.74 -10.67 12.79
CA VAL A 422 17.90 -11.09 11.99
C VAL A 422 18.31 -12.54 12.30
N ALA A 423 18.42 -12.89 13.57
CA ALA A 423 18.76 -14.25 14.01
C ALA A 423 17.71 -15.26 13.55
N THR A 424 16.43 -14.94 13.70
CA THR A 424 15.31 -15.80 13.29
C THR A 424 15.33 -16.05 11.79
N ASN A 425 15.50 -15.00 10.98
CA ASN A 425 15.59 -15.16 9.52
C ASN A 425 16.77 -16.04 9.12
N SER A 426 17.95 -15.86 9.74
CA SER A 426 19.12 -16.70 9.46
C SER A 426 18.82 -18.18 9.67
N ILE A 427 18.22 -18.53 10.82
CA ILE A 427 17.88 -19.91 11.16
C ILE A 427 16.85 -20.49 10.18
N TRP A 428 15.80 -19.74 9.88
CA TRP A 428 14.70 -20.23 9.05
C TRP A 428 15.02 -20.25 7.57
N ALA A 429 15.83 -19.31 7.07
CA ALA A 429 16.34 -19.39 5.71
C ALA A 429 17.19 -20.65 5.50
N ASP A 430 18.05 -21.00 6.45
CA ASP A 430 18.84 -22.23 6.41
C ASP A 430 17.94 -23.48 6.44
N LYS A 431 16.89 -23.50 7.29
CA LYS A 431 15.91 -24.61 7.33
C LYS A 431 15.13 -24.77 6.02
N LEU A 432 14.78 -23.67 5.37
CA LEU A 432 14.05 -23.68 4.10
C LEU A 432 14.96 -23.84 2.87
N GLY A 433 16.28 -23.88 3.07
CA GLY A 433 17.24 -23.99 1.97
C GLY A 433 17.26 -22.81 1.01
N ILE A 434 16.99 -21.60 1.49
CA ILE A 434 16.95 -20.36 0.71
C ILE A 434 18.02 -19.37 1.18
N PRO A 435 18.41 -18.40 0.34
CA PRO A 435 19.29 -17.30 0.79
C PRO A 435 18.72 -16.56 1.98
N ARG A 436 19.58 -16.17 2.92
CA ARG A 436 19.21 -15.30 4.04
C ARG A 436 18.84 -13.92 3.52
N SER A 437 17.81 -13.32 4.10
CA SER A 437 17.35 -12.00 3.68
C SER A 437 18.40 -10.93 3.95
N THR A 438 18.63 -10.07 2.99
CA THR A 438 19.62 -9.00 3.11
C THR A 438 19.10 -7.79 3.89
N ALA A 439 17.78 -7.61 3.95
CA ALA A 439 17.09 -6.63 4.80
C ALA A 439 15.75 -7.21 5.27
N ILE A 440 15.37 -6.95 6.52
CA ILE A 440 14.30 -7.68 7.21
C ILE A 440 13.24 -6.75 7.80
N THR A 441 13.62 -5.66 8.45
CA THR A 441 12.73 -4.86 9.28
C THR A 441 12.37 -3.51 8.66
N CYS A 442 11.12 -3.09 8.88
CA CYS A 442 10.60 -1.79 8.45
C CYS A 442 9.50 -1.32 9.40
N VAL A 443 8.95 -0.14 9.16
CA VAL A 443 7.65 0.25 9.70
C VAL A 443 6.73 0.64 8.56
N LYS A 444 5.70 -0.15 8.36
CA LYS A 444 4.65 0.03 7.38
C LYS A 444 3.56 0.98 7.92
N PRO A 445 2.87 1.77 7.07
CA PRO A 445 1.79 2.65 7.54
C PRO A 445 0.53 1.92 8.02
N SER A 446 0.38 0.61 7.73
CA SER A 446 -0.66 -0.27 8.27
C SER A 446 -2.10 0.25 8.20
N GLY A 447 -2.58 0.64 7.02
CA GLY A 447 -3.94 1.19 6.87
C GLY A 447 -5.05 0.18 7.22
N THR A 448 -5.26 -0.83 6.39
CA THR A 448 -6.36 -1.81 6.57
C THR A 448 -6.10 -2.78 7.71
N VAL A 449 -4.84 -3.22 7.90
CA VAL A 449 -4.50 -4.19 8.96
C VAL A 449 -4.74 -3.57 10.33
N SER A 450 -4.32 -2.33 10.58
CA SER A 450 -4.55 -1.68 11.87
C SER A 450 -6.04 -1.57 12.22
N GLN A 451 -6.89 -1.40 11.23
CA GLN A 451 -8.36 -1.39 11.42
C GLN A 451 -8.90 -2.77 11.79
N LEU A 452 -8.41 -3.83 11.13
CA LEU A 452 -8.82 -5.21 11.43
C LEU A 452 -8.37 -5.65 12.83
N VAL A 453 -7.16 -5.29 13.23
CA VAL A 453 -6.59 -5.72 14.51
C VAL A 453 -6.87 -4.76 15.67
N ASP A 454 -7.53 -3.65 15.41
CA ASP A 454 -7.75 -2.56 16.39
C ASP A 454 -6.45 -2.09 17.05
N SER A 455 -5.58 -1.48 16.27
CA SER A 455 -4.32 -0.90 16.73
C SER A 455 -4.09 0.50 16.18
N ALA A 456 -3.16 1.25 16.76
CA ALA A 456 -2.59 2.43 16.12
C ALA A 456 -1.92 2.03 14.80
N SER A 457 -1.89 2.94 13.83
CA SER A 457 -1.48 2.66 12.45
C SER A 457 0.04 2.81 12.28
N GLY A 458 0.79 1.72 12.34
CA GLY A 458 2.26 1.76 12.22
C GLY A 458 2.88 2.65 13.30
N ILE A 459 3.62 3.68 12.87
CA ILE A 459 4.27 4.67 13.75
C ILE A 459 3.36 5.85 14.12
N HIS A 460 2.16 5.95 13.50
CA HIS A 460 1.27 7.08 13.70
C HIS A 460 0.52 6.97 15.03
N ALA A 461 0.22 8.13 15.63
CA ALA A 461 -0.57 8.23 16.85
C ALA A 461 -2.04 7.81 16.61
N ARG A 462 -2.75 7.45 17.67
CA ARG A 462 -4.21 7.32 17.66
C ARG A 462 -4.86 8.68 17.37
N HIS A 463 -6.04 8.67 16.76
CA HIS A 463 -6.75 9.91 16.45
C HIS A 463 -7.05 10.73 17.72
N SER A 464 -7.67 10.09 18.71
CA SER A 464 -7.97 10.66 20.05
C SER A 464 -8.30 9.51 21.02
N ASP A 465 -8.57 9.85 22.30
CA ASP A 465 -8.98 8.84 23.29
C ASP A 465 -10.31 8.16 22.94
N TYR A 466 -11.27 8.95 22.43
CA TYR A 466 -12.57 8.54 21.94
C TYR A 466 -12.84 9.17 20.59
N TYR A 467 -13.23 8.39 19.62
CA TYR A 467 -13.54 8.90 18.29
C TYR A 467 -14.57 8.04 17.56
N ILE A 468 -15.22 8.66 16.59
CA ILE A 468 -16.15 7.99 15.69
C ILE A 468 -15.42 7.68 14.39
N ARG A 469 -15.44 6.40 14.02
CA ARG A 469 -14.93 5.94 12.73
C ARG A 469 -16.08 5.83 11.76
N THR A 470 -16.04 6.57 10.64
CA THR A 470 -17.06 6.47 9.60
C THR A 470 -16.56 5.65 8.43
N VAL A 471 -17.45 4.83 7.86
CA VAL A 471 -17.21 4.09 6.62
C VAL A 471 -18.37 4.29 5.67
N ARG A 472 -18.05 4.38 4.38
CA ARG A 472 -19.05 4.57 3.31
C ARG A 472 -19.36 3.24 2.64
N GLY A 473 -20.65 3.01 2.35
CA GLY A 473 -21.13 1.88 1.59
C GLY A 473 -22.05 2.34 0.46
N ASP A 474 -21.89 1.75 -0.72
CA ASP A 474 -22.83 1.97 -1.84
C ASP A 474 -24.20 1.40 -1.48
N ASN A 475 -25.27 2.19 -1.72
CA ASN A 475 -26.64 1.77 -1.42
C ASN A 475 -27.10 0.54 -2.22
N LYS A 476 -26.42 0.20 -3.32
CA LYS A 476 -26.69 -1.00 -4.12
C LYS A 476 -25.96 -2.24 -3.60
N ASP A 477 -25.04 -2.08 -2.64
CA ASP A 477 -24.27 -3.17 -2.07
C ASP A 477 -25.11 -3.95 -1.05
N SER A 478 -25.17 -5.25 -1.19
CA SER A 478 -25.87 -6.16 -0.27
C SER A 478 -25.38 -6.02 1.17
N LEU A 479 -24.06 -5.84 1.36
CA LEU A 479 -23.48 -5.63 2.68
C LEU A 479 -23.98 -4.32 3.30
N THR A 480 -24.13 -3.26 2.51
CA THR A 480 -24.68 -1.97 2.96
C THR A 480 -26.12 -2.14 3.43
N GLN A 481 -26.96 -2.83 2.67
CA GLN A 481 -28.34 -3.08 3.04
C GLN A 481 -28.44 -3.96 4.30
N PHE A 482 -27.67 -5.02 4.36
CA PHE A 482 -27.56 -5.87 5.54
C PHE A 482 -27.20 -5.07 6.80
N MET A 483 -26.18 -4.22 6.75
CA MET A 483 -25.74 -3.39 7.88
C MET A 483 -26.83 -2.43 8.36
N LYS A 484 -27.60 -1.84 7.43
CA LYS A 484 -28.75 -0.99 7.78
C LYS A 484 -29.82 -1.79 8.52
N ASP A 485 -30.18 -2.95 8.01
CA ASP A 485 -31.25 -3.78 8.57
C ASP A 485 -30.86 -4.41 9.92
N GLN A 486 -29.55 -4.61 10.15
CA GLN A 486 -29.01 -4.98 11.46
C GLN A 486 -28.97 -3.81 12.46
N GLY A 487 -29.34 -2.61 12.06
CA GLY A 487 -29.44 -1.44 12.93
C GLY A 487 -28.13 -0.75 13.27
N VAL A 488 -27.08 -0.92 12.43
CA VAL A 488 -25.83 -0.18 12.61
C VAL A 488 -26.07 1.32 12.39
N PRO A 489 -25.64 2.22 13.29
CA PRO A 489 -25.83 3.66 13.16
C PRO A 489 -25.35 4.16 11.80
N ASN A 490 -26.23 4.83 11.07
CA ASN A 490 -25.93 5.29 9.72
C ASN A 490 -26.66 6.57 9.35
N SER A 491 -26.19 7.25 8.32
CA SER A 491 -26.81 8.42 7.72
C SER A 491 -26.50 8.48 6.21
N PRO A 492 -27.35 9.16 5.41
CA PRO A 492 -27.02 9.43 4.01
C PRO A 492 -25.71 10.23 3.92
N CYS A 493 -24.90 9.96 2.90
CA CYS A 493 -23.68 10.74 2.65
C CYS A 493 -24.04 12.17 2.26
N VAL A 494 -23.46 13.17 2.91
CA VAL A 494 -23.73 14.59 2.62
C VAL A 494 -23.37 14.99 1.19
N MET A 495 -22.41 14.30 0.56
CA MET A 495 -21.99 14.59 -0.82
C MET A 495 -22.75 13.79 -1.87
N LYS A 496 -23.19 12.56 -1.54
CA LYS A 496 -23.80 11.58 -2.48
C LYS A 496 -24.92 10.80 -1.78
N GLY A 497 -25.86 11.49 -1.12
CA GLY A 497 -26.89 10.89 -0.28
C GLY A 497 -27.74 9.84 -0.96
N ASP A 498 -28.03 9.99 -2.26
CA ASP A 498 -28.87 9.04 -3.01
C ASP A 498 -28.18 7.70 -3.29
N THR A 499 -26.86 7.69 -3.33
CA THR A 499 -26.08 6.50 -3.72
C THR A 499 -25.25 5.91 -2.60
N THR A 500 -24.99 6.66 -1.52
CA THR A 500 -24.01 6.29 -0.51
C THR A 500 -24.55 6.49 0.90
N THR A 501 -24.35 5.48 1.74
CA THR A 501 -24.64 5.49 3.19
C THR A 501 -23.32 5.57 3.95
N VAL A 502 -23.32 6.35 5.03
CA VAL A 502 -22.20 6.47 5.96
C VAL A 502 -22.56 5.78 7.27
N PHE A 503 -21.80 4.74 7.63
CA PHE A 503 -21.91 4.05 8.90
C PHE A 503 -20.97 4.65 9.92
N SER A 504 -21.36 4.69 11.19
CA SER A 504 -20.60 5.24 12.30
C SER A 504 -20.30 4.18 13.34
N PHE A 505 -19.02 4.00 13.67
CA PHE A 505 -18.57 3.06 14.69
C PHE A 505 -17.87 3.81 15.83
N PRO A 506 -18.24 3.57 17.11
CA PRO A 506 -17.52 4.12 18.24
C PRO A 506 -16.19 3.39 18.43
N VAL A 507 -15.10 4.12 18.57
CA VAL A 507 -13.77 3.57 18.83
C VAL A 507 -13.18 4.24 20.07
N LYS A 508 -12.51 3.43 20.89
CA LYS A 508 -11.82 3.88 22.12
C LYS A 508 -10.37 3.42 22.05
N SER A 509 -9.45 4.36 22.25
CA SER A 509 -8.03 4.05 22.33
C SER A 509 -7.68 3.30 23.62
N PRO A 510 -6.70 2.38 23.60
CA PRO A 510 -6.20 1.75 24.81
C PRO A 510 -5.65 2.76 25.83
N PRO A 511 -5.69 2.45 27.13
CA PRO A 511 -5.10 3.34 28.14
C PRO A 511 -3.62 3.61 27.87
N LYS A 512 -3.18 4.86 28.06
CA LYS A 512 -1.80 5.32 27.86
C LYS A 512 -1.32 5.33 26.38
N SER A 513 -2.21 5.14 25.41
CA SER A 513 -1.90 5.38 24.01
C SER A 513 -1.48 6.84 23.79
N VAL A 514 -0.64 7.04 22.79
CA VAL A 514 -0.30 8.39 22.31
C VAL A 514 -1.30 8.79 21.24
N THR A 515 -1.91 9.96 21.39
CA THR A 515 -2.84 10.53 20.42
C THR A 515 -2.17 11.62 19.58
N ARG A 516 -2.79 11.98 18.46
CA ARG A 516 -2.27 13.03 17.57
C ARG A 516 -2.06 14.39 18.26
N ASN A 517 -2.82 14.65 19.32
CA ASN A 517 -2.73 15.88 20.08
C ASN A 517 -1.57 15.90 21.09
N ASP A 518 -0.92 14.74 21.30
CA ASP A 518 0.20 14.56 22.24
C ASP A 518 1.57 14.78 21.58
N LEU A 519 1.65 14.93 20.26
CA LEU A 519 2.90 14.99 19.50
C LEU A 519 2.97 16.23 18.62
N THR A 520 4.07 16.96 18.74
CA THR A 520 4.49 17.97 17.75
C THR A 520 5.05 17.29 16.49
N ALA A 521 5.20 18.03 15.39
CA ALA A 521 5.83 17.52 14.19
C ALA A 521 7.28 17.07 14.42
N ILE A 522 8.03 17.79 15.26
CA ILE A 522 9.42 17.42 15.63
C ILE A 522 9.44 16.11 16.40
N GLU A 523 8.58 15.90 17.39
CA GLU A 523 8.51 14.65 18.16
C GLU A 523 8.13 13.44 17.29
N GLN A 524 7.28 13.65 16.27
CA GLN A 524 7.00 12.62 15.26
C GLN A 524 8.27 12.26 14.48
N LEU A 525 9.06 13.25 14.05
CA LEU A 525 10.31 13.03 13.31
C LEU A 525 11.42 12.43 14.19
N GLU A 526 11.52 12.81 15.46
CA GLU A 526 12.44 12.18 16.42
C GLU A 526 12.12 10.71 16.63
N THR A 527 10.83 10.38 16.74
CA THR A 527 10.38 8.98 16.79
C THR A 527 10.76 8.24 15.50
N TRP A 528 10.54 8.85 14.34
CA TRP A 528 10.95 8.30 13.05
C TRP A 528 12.46 8.02 13.01
N LEU A 529 13.31 8.94 13.48
CA LEU A 529 14.76 8.76 13.55
C LEU A 529 15.16 7.59 14.46
N ALA A 530 14.53 7.44 15.62
CA ALA A 530 14.80 6.33 16.52
C ALA A 530 14.53 4.98 15.84
N TYR A 531 13.40 4.86 15.14
CA TYR A 531 13.06 3.65 14.39
C TYR A 531 13.98 3.43 13.17
N GLN A 532 14.34 4.47 12.45
CA GLN A 532 15.29 4.41 11.34
C GLN A 532 16.66 3.90 11.80
N ARG A 533 17.11 4.36 12.97
CA ARG A 533 18.45 4.03 13.49
C ARG A 533 18.52 2.64 14.11
N HIS A 534 17.49 2.19 14.81
CA HIS A 534 17.59 1.05 15.72
C HIS A 534 16.72 -0.15 15.35
N TRP A 535 15.59 0.06 14.66
CA TRP A 535 14.72 -1.02 14.23
C TRP A 535 14.86 -1.35 12.75
N CYS A 536 14.75 -0.35 11.87
CA CYS A 536 14.63 -0.57 10.44
C CYS A 536 15.96 -0.95 9.79
N GLU A 537 15.92 -2.00 8.97
CA GLU A 537 16.93 -2.29 7.95
C GLU A 537 16.51 -1.71 6.59
N HIS A 538 15.22 -1.50 6.41
CA HIS A 538 14.64 -0.63 5.38
C HIS A 538 14.38 0.76 5.97
N LYS A 539 13.11 1.19 6.00
CA LYS A 539 12.73 2.53 6.47
C LYS A 539 11.45 2.47 7.32
N PRO A 540 11.23 3.43 8.21
CA PRO A 540 9.89 3.68 8.73
C PRO A 540 9.12 4.56 7.74
N SER A 541 7.87 4.21 7.45
CA SER A 541 6.96 5.07 6.69
C SER A 541 6.22 6.01 7.63
N ILE A 542 6.31 7.29 7.40
CA ILE A 542 5.56 8.31 8.11
C ILE A 542 5.01 9.38 7.16
N THR A 543 3.81 9.84 7.44
CA THR A 543 3.33 11.15 7.00
C THR A 543 3.28 12.04 8.22
N CYS A 544 4.21 12.98 8.31
CA CYS A 544 4.31 13.90 9.42
C CYS A 544 3.26 15.01 9.25
N THR A 545 2.38 15.15 10.22
CA THR A 545 1.39 16.23 10.25
C THR A 545 2.03 17.47 10.84
N VAL A 546 1.95 18.59 10.12
CA VAL A 546 2.68 19.83 10.45
C VAL A 546 1.70 21.00 10.62
N LEU A 547 1.73 21.65 11.77
CA LEU A 547 0.99 22.90 12.03
C LEU A 547 1.61 24.05 11.22
N ASP A 548 0.82 25.05 10.87
CA ASP A 548 1.30 26.22 10.13
C ASP A 548 2.50 26.92 10.80
N SER A 549 2.56 26.89 12.13
CA SER A 549 3.65 27.47 12.92
C SER A 549 4.92 26.62 12.95
N GLU A 550 4.86 25.32 12.56
CA GLU A 550 5.98 24.37 12.71
C GLU A 550 6.83 24.24 11.44
N TRP A 551 6.33 24.65 10.26
CA TRP A 551 6.98 24.39 8.97
C TRP A 551 8.46 24.82 8.90
N MET A 552 8.81 25.94 9.52
CA MET A 552 10.20 26.43 9.54
C MET A 552 11.11 25.53 10.40
N ALA A 553 10.62 25.15 11.59
CA ALA A 553 11.35 24.27 12.50
C ALA A 553 11.51 22.86 11.90
N VAL A 554 10.45 22.34 11.27
CA VAL A 554 10.47 21.05 10.58
C VAL A 554 11.45 21.06 9.41
N GLY A 555 11.46 22.12 8.60
CA GLY A 555 12.43 22.26 7.50
C GLY A 555 13.87 22.28 7.98
N ALA A 556 14.16 23.01 9.07
CA ALA A 556 15.48 23.04 9.70
C ALA A 556 15.90 21.66 10.21
N PHE A 557 15.00 20.95 10.91
CA PHE A 557 15.25 19.61 11.42
C PHE A 557 15.54 18.60 10.29
N VAL A 558 14.74 18.62 9.23
CA VAL A 558 14.93 17.76 8.05
C VAL A 558 16.27 18.02 7.41
N TYR A 559 16.67 19.29 7.25
CA TYR A 559 17.97 19.63 6.66
C TYR A 559 19.14 19.22 7.54
N GLU A 560 19.03 19.37 8.85
CA GLU A 560 20.05 18.93 9.81
C GLU A 560 20.30 17.42 9.72
N HIS A 561 19.21 16.63 9.72
CA HIS A 561 19.25 15.17 9.67
C HIS A 561 19.17 14.59 8.26
N PHE A 562 19.39 15.39 7.22
CA PHE A 562 19.16 15.01 5.83
C PHE A 562 19.87 13.73 5.42
N ASP A 563 21.06 13.48 5.93
CA ASP A 563 21.87 12.29 5.64
C ASP A 563 21.25 10.98 6.14
N GLU A 564 20.26 11.06 7.04
CA GLU A 564 19.52 9.91 7.58
C GLU A 564 18.08 9.87 7.09
N MET A 565 17.56 10.98 6.55
CA MET A 565 16.18 11.10 6.06
C MET A 565 15.97 10.32 4.75
N SER A 566 15.85 9.00 4.84
CA SER A 566 15.72 8.12 3.68
C SER A 566 14.37 8.25 2.94
N GLY A 567 13.29 8.65 3.64
CA GLY A 567 12.00 8.92 3.04
C GLY A 567 10.99 9.41 4.07
N VAL A 568 10.43 10.60 3.84
CA VAL A 568 9.42 11.23 4.72
C VAL A 568 8.43 11.99 3.86
N SER A 569 7.15 11.92 4.23
CA SER A 569 6.08 12.72 3.65
C SER A 569 5.51 13.67 4.70
N PHE A 570 4.96 14.79 4.24
CA PHE A 570 4.41 15.83 5.11
C PHE A 570 2.99 16.18 4.67
N LEU A 571 2.14 16.52 5.64
CA LEU A 571 0.83 17.11 5.37
C LEU A 571 0.57 18.29 6.30
N PRO A 572 -0.09 19.33 5.80
CA PRO A 572 -0.61 20.38 6.66
C PRO A 572 -1.59 19.79 7.68
N HIS A 573 -1.51 20.25 8.92
CA HIS A 573 -2.50 19.88 9.94
C HIS A 573 -3.89 20.34 9.49
N SER A 574 -4.87 19.46 9.64
CA SER A 574 -6.29 19.77 9.41
C SER A 574 -7.09 19.36 10.64
N ASP A 575 -7.97 20.23 11.08
CA ASP A 575 -8.86 19.94 12.21
C ASP A 575 -9.94 18.88 11.86
N HIS A 576 -9.98 18.40 10.61
CA HIS A 576 -10.96 17.42 10.11
C HIS A 576 -12.41 17.75 10.52
N THR A 577 -12.77 19.02 10.48
CA THR A 577 -14.07 19.55 10.95
C THR A 577 -15.20 19.42 9.95
N TYR A 578 -14.95 18.83 8.78
CA TYR A 578 -16.01 18.61 7.80
C TYR A 578 -16.93 17.44 8.20
N GLN A 579 -18.21 17.57 7.82
CA GLN A 579 -19.22 16.57 8.15
C GLN A 579 -18.86 15.19 7.60
N GLN A 580 -19.08 14.15 8.44
CA GLN A 580 -18.80 12.75 8.08
C GLN A 580 -17.32 12.49 7.70
N ALA A 581 -16.39 13.21 8.34
CA ALA A 581 -14.96 12.90 8.23
C ALA A 581 -14.69 11.43 8.63
N PRO A 582 -13.70 10.74 8.02
CA PRO A 582 -13.38 9.35 8.33
C PRO A 582 -13.09 9.08 9.81
N TYR A 583 -12.49 10.06 10.47
CA TYR A 583 -12.21 10.07 11.91
C TYR A 583 -12.78 11.37 12.50
N GLN A 584 -13.56 11.25 13.56
CA GLN A 584 -14.16 12.38 14.24
C GLN A 584 -13.91 12.23 15.73
N GLU A 585 -13.13 13.15 16.30
CA GLU A 585 -12.91 13.22 17.74
C GLU A 585 -14.24 13.44 18.46
N CYS A 586 -14.47 12.76 19.56
CA CYS A 586 -15.68 12.91 20.37
C CYS A 586 -15.38 12.79 21.87
N GLY A 587 -16.29 13.30 22.68
CA GLY A 587 -16.23 13.12 24.11
C GLY A 587 -16.64 11.71 24.55
N LYS A 588 -16.29 11.33 25.77
CA LYS A 588 -16.70 10.05 26.37
C LYS A 588 -18.23 9.89 26.39
N SER A 589 -18.98 10.98 26.57
CA SER A 589 -20.44 10.97 26.54
C SER A 589 -20.99 10.56 25.18
N ASP A 590 -20.46 11.18 24.12
CA ASP A 590 -20.90 10.93 22.73
C ASP A 590 -20.51 9.51 22.29
N TYR A 591 -19.31 9.07 22.70
CA TYR A 591 -18.88 7.67 22.51
C TYR A 591 -19.86 6.68 23.16
N ASN A 592 -20.22 6.91 24.44
CA ASN A 592 -21.15 6.03 25.15
C ASN A 592 -22.56 6.07 24.54
N MET A 593 -23.01 7.24 24.09
CA MET A 593 -24.29 7.40 23.41
C MET A 593 -24.29 6.59 22.09
N LEU A 594 -23.29 6.74 21.26
CA LEU A 594 -23.18 5.99 20.01
C LEU A 594 -23.06 4.48 20.27
N LEU A 595 -22.29 4.09 21.29
CA LEU A 595 -22.15 2.70 21.70
C LEU A 595 -23.49 2.08 22.10
N SER A 596 -24.35 2.85 22.80
CA SER A 596 -25.70 2.40 23.17
C SER A 596 -26.65 2.30 21.98
N CYS A 597 -26.35 2.98 20.86
CA CYS A 597 -27.09 2.89 19.60
C CYS A 597 -26.63 1.72 18.73
N MET A 598 -25.48 1.11 19.03
CA MET A 598 -25.03 -0.07 18.31
C MET A 598 -25.95 -1.26 18.62
N PRO A 599 -26.22 -2.15 17.63
CA PRO A 599 -26.92 -3.39 17.91
C PRO A 599 -26.16 -4.23 18.96
N SER A 600 -26.88 -4.94 19.80
CA SER A 600 -26.29 -5.80 20.82
C SER A 600 -25.46 -6.96 20.20
N GLU A 601 -25.83 -7.39 19.01
CA GLU A 601 -25.16 -8.40 18.21
C GLU A 601 -25.56 -8.22 16.74
N ILE A 602 -24.59 -8.32 15.82
CA ILE A 602 -24.85 -8.42 14.39
C ILE A 602 -24.78 -9.90 14.00
N ASP A 603 -25.89 -10.42 13.48
CA ASP A 603 -25.95 -11.81 13.00
C ASP A 603 -25.36 -11.92 11.59
N TRP A 604 -24.03 -12.01 11.52
CA TRP A 604 -23.30 -12.10 10.27
C TRP A 604 -23.67 -13.32 9.40
N ALA A 605 -24.29 -14.35 9.99
CA ALA A 605 -24.76 -15.52 9.23
C ALA A 605 -25.89 -15.13 8.26
N LYS A 606 -26.70 -14.13 8.61
CA LYS A 606 -27.78 -13.64 7.76
C LYS A 606 -27.32 -12.84 6.55
N LEU A 607 -26.05 -12.48 6.45
CA LEU A 607 -25.52 -11.81 5.25
C LEU A 607 -25.77 -12.68 3.99
N SER A 608 -25.75 -14.00 4.11
CA SER A 608 -26.06 -14.93 3.01
C SER A 608 -27.49 -14.80 2.45
N GLU A 609 -28.43 -14.21 3.21
CA GLU A 609 -29.78 -13.93 2.74
C GLU A 609 -29.84 -12.71 1.80
N TYR A 610 -28.86 -11.82 1.89
CA TYR A 610 -28.72 -10.61 1.07
C TYR A 610 -27.83 -10.84 -0.15
N GLU A 611 -26.90 -11.77 -0.07
CA GLU A 611 -25.94 -12.10 -1.11
C GLU A 611 -26.26 -13.46 -1.75
N ILE A 612 -26.95 -13.45 -2.89
CA ILE A 612 -27.29 -14.67 -3.65
C ILE A 612 -26.08 -15.14 -4.49
N GLU A 613 -25.15 -14.23 -4.77
CA GLU A 613 -23.91 -14.47 -5.53
C GLU A 613 -22.78 -13.63 -4.91
N ASP A 614 -21.55 -13.86 -5.35
CA ASP A 614 -20.40 -13.07 -4.92
C ASP A 614 -20.58 -11.59 -5.27
N ASN A 615 -21.04 -10.83 -4.30
CA ASN A 615 -21.16 -9.37 -4.35
C ASN A 615 -19.97 -8.66 -3.68
N THR A 616 -18.82 -9.32 -3.55
CA THR A 616 -17.62 -8.69 -3.01
C THR A 616 -17.25 -7.49 -3.86
N ASN A 617 -17.70 -6.30 -3.46
CA ASN A 617 -17.26 -5.05 -4.06
C ASN A 617 -15.88 -4.68 -3.47
N ALA A 618 -14.90 -4.62 -4.33
CA ALA A 618 -13.64 -3.98 -4.00
C ALA A 618 -13.94 -2.50 -3.76
N MET A 619 -14.04 -2.07 -2.49
CA MET A 619 -14.15 -0.63 -2.21
C MET A 619 -12.94 0.08 -2.79
N GLN A 620 -13.19 1.02 -3.67
CA GLN A 620 -12.19 1.92 -4.24
C GLN A 620 -11.56 2.70 -3.09
N THR A 621 -10.35 2.35 -2.74
CA THR A 621 -9.51 3.16 -1.84
C THR A 621 -8.32 3.61 -2.65
N LEU A 622 -8.26 4.85 -2.89
CA LEU A 622 -7.16 5.54 -3.51
C LEU A 622 -5.93 5.58 -2.56
N ALA A 623 -4.75 5.98 -3.03
CA ALA A 623 -3.48 5.95 -2.31
C ALA A 623 -3.52 6.72 -0.97
N CYS A 624 -2.76 6.24 0.00
CA CYS A 624 -2.66 6.86 1.32
C CYS A 624 -2.23 8.32 1.24
N SER A 625 -3.04 9.20 1.79
CA SER A 625 -2.65 10.55 2.13
C SER A 625 -2.72 10.69 3.66
N GLY A 626 -1.56 10.66 4.33
CA GLY A 626 -1.43 10.92 5.74
C GLY A 626 -2.26 10.06 6.69
N ASP A 627 -2.66 10.59 7.81
CA ASP A 627 -3.42 9.93 8.89
C ASP A 627 -4.75 9.28 8.44
N ALA A 628 -5.20 9.56 7.24
CA ALA A 628 -6.35 8.93 6.61
C ALA A 628 -5.91 8.17 5.37
N CYS A 629 -5.73 6.88 5.48
CA CYS A 629 -5.59 5.95 4.34
C CYS A 629 -6.92 5.81 3.60
N GLU A 630 -7.69 6.87 3.48
CA GLU A 630 -8.98 6.92 2.80
C GLU A 630 -9.09 8.19 1.99
N ILE A 631 -9.33 8.01 0.73
CA ILE A 631 -9.64 9.12 -0.13
C ILE A 631 -11.09 9.48 0.00
N VAL A 632 -11.27 10.76 0.20
CA VAL A 632 -12.45 11.49 -0.23
C VAL A 632 -12.59 11.28 -1.72
N ASP A 633 -13.71 10.72 -2.16
CA ASP A 633 -14.06 10.65 -3.57
C ASP A 633 -13.89 12.03 -4.22
N LEU A 634 -12.79 12.18 -4.96
CA LEU A 634 -12.70 13.25 -5.93
C LEU A 634 -13.52 12.81 -7.15
N VAL A 635 -14.69 13.35 -7.30
CA VAL A 635 -15.46 13.35 -8.55
C VAL A 635 -14.95 14.42 -9.40
#